data_2a6ee075888283727e282f6dd52a368b
#
_entry.id   2a6ee075888283727e282f6dd52a368b
#
_cell.length_a   1.000
_cell.length_b   1.000
_cell.length_c   1.000
_cell.angle_alpha   90.00
_cell.angle_beta   90.00
_cell.angle_gamma   90.00
#
_symmetry.space_group_name_H-M   'P 1'
#
loop_
_entity.id
_entity.type
_entity.pdbx_description
1 polymer ?
#
loop_
_entity_poly.entity_id
_entity_poly.type
_entity_poly.pdbx_seq_one_letter_code
_entity_poly.pdbx_strand_id
1 'polypeptide(L)'
;MLFRIILSKIVLLAFGLRFIFAQVDVIGDQNFLFIQSNNEINLPYFSNQSLDAPNDIVQKAVIVIHGANRNADDYYNSIYNNASDLDVLSETIIIAPQFLITADLNHWQPSTEFAFWSGTTPWSSGGLSNSTNEHPRGYEISSYTIMDSLTAHLLTIYPNIQDIALVGNSAGGQFVNRYAAGSDQEAQGKIRYIISAPSSYVYMDEYRYREFLFPMTWELPENCGEYNDYKYGLDDLNHYMSMMGIDSIRERYSRRKIQYLIGTNDTGGTQDCESMTQGSNRLERCIIYYNYLQ
;
A
#
# COMPACT_ATOMS: atom_id res chain seq x y z
N MET A 1 -67.97 1.57 24.46
CA MET A 1 -67.24 1.81 23.23
C MET A 1 -65.77 1.58 23.54
N LEU A 2 -65.26 0.33 23.32
CA LEU A 2 -63.90 -0.10 23.66
C LEU A 2 -63.01 0.17 22.47
N PHE A 3 -62.01 1.03 22.61
CA PHE A 3 -60.91 1.17 21.65
C PHE A 3 -59.83 0.11 21.95
N ARG A 4 -59.68 -0.84 21.04
CA ARG A 4 -58.54 -1.77 21.04
C ARG A 4 -57.34 -1.11 20.35
N ILE A 5 -56.26 -0.90 21.09
CA ILE A 5 -54.96 -0.49 20.55
C ILE A 5 -54.24 -1.78 20.06
N ILE A 6 -54.03 -1.89 18.76
CA ILE A 6 -53.21 -2.94 18.17
C ILE A 6 -51.77 -2.46 18.21
N LEU A 7 -50.93 -3.06 19.09
CA LEU A 7 -49.49 -2.85 19.09
C LEU A 7 -48.87 -3.69 17.93
N SER A 8 -48.49 -3.01 16.85
CA SER A 8 -47.71 -3.61 15.78
C SER A 8 -46.25 -3.72 16.26
N LYS A 9 -45.73 -4.96 16.39
CA LYS A 9 -44.32 -5.23 16.63
C LYS A 9 -43.54 -4.98 15.34
N ILE A 10 -42.83 -3.87 15.26
CA ILE A 10 -41.83 -3.63 14.22
C ILE A 10 -40.60 -4.46 14.60
N VAL A 11 -40.36 -5.55 13.87
CA VAL A 11 -39.11 -6.29 13.93
C VAL A 11 -38.08 -5.49 13.12
N LEU A 12 -37.19 -4.76 13.78
CA LEU A 12 -36.01 -4.19 13.16
C LEU A 12 -35.03 -5.34 12.80
N LEU A 13 -35.03 -5.73 11.52
CA LEU A 13 -33.92 -6.51 10.99
C LEU A 13 -32.72 -5.57 10.86
N ALA A 14 -31.78 -5.68 11.79
CA ALA A 14 -30.47 -5.08 11.66
C ALA A 14 -29.70 -5.83 10.54
N PHE A 15 -29.79 -5.33 9.31
CA PHE A 15 -28.86 -5.71 8.26
C PHE A 15 -27.49 -5.11 8.65
N GLY A 16 -26.64 -5.93 9.28
CA GLY A 16 -25.23 -5.63 9.37
C GLY A 16 -24.67 -5.55 7.96
N LEU A 17 -24.33 -4.35 7.48
CA LEU A 17 -23.51 -4.19 6.28
C LEU A 17 -22.16 -4.86 6.57
N ARG A 18 -22.03 -6.14 6.23
CA ARG A 18 -20.72 -6.74 6.02
C ARG A 18 -20.20 -6.10 4.73
N PHE A 19 -19.18 -5.28 4.81
CA PHE A 19 -18.37 -4.95 3.64
C PHE A 19 -17.73 -6.25 3.18
N ILE A 20 -18.39 -6.96 2.27
CA ILE A 20 -17.79 -8.06 1.53
C ILE A 20 -16.87 -7.37 0.54
N PHE A 21 -15.58 -7.35 0.81
CA PHE A 21 -14.60 -6.98 -0.20
C PHE A 21 -14.79 -7.99 -1.34
N ALA A 22 -15.15 -7.49 -2.52
CA ALA A 22 -15.24 -8.35 -3.69
C ALA A 22 -13.87 -9.00 -3.92
N GLN A 23 -13.87 -10.29 -4.29
CA GLN A 23 -12.67 -11.00 -4.71
C GLN A 23 -12.07 -10.35 -5.97
N VAL A 24 -10.80 -10.62 -6.23
CA VAL A 24 -10.16 -10.18 -7.48
C VAL A 24 -10.68 -11.00 -8.66
N ASP A 25 -10.77 -10.36 -9.83
CA ASP A 25 -11.20 -11.02 -11.06
C ASP A 25 -10.12 -11.93 -11.66
N VAL A 26 -8.84 -11.59 -11.40
CA VAL A 26 -7.67 -12.32 -11.92
C VAL A 26 -6.59 -12.37 -10.83
N ILE A 27 -5.88 -13.52 -10.73
CA ILE A 27 -4.64 -13.64 -9.96
C ILE A 27 -3.46 -13.56 -10.93
N GLY A 28 -2.37 -12.91 -10.51
CA GLY A 28 -1.12 -12.80 -11.28
C GLY A 28 -0.62 -14.16 -11.76
N ASP A 29 -0.20 -14.22 -13.01
CA ASP A 29 0.22 -15.45 -13.70
C ASP A 29 1.67 -15.85 -13.42
N GLN A 30 2.44 -14.98 -12.75
CA GLN A 30 3.80 -15.20 -12.31
C GLN A 30 3.86 -15.19 -10.78
N ASN A 31 4.85 -15.91 -10.21
CA ASN A 31 4.98 -16.07 -8.77
C ASN A 31 6.39 -15.72 -8.31
N PHE A 32 6.51 -14.85 -7.32
CA PHE A 32 7.77 -14.57 -6.65
C PHE A 32 7.86 -15.38 -5.37
N LEU A 33 8.85 -16.28 -5.29
CA LEU A 33 9.00 -17.24 -4.21
C LEU A 33 9.87 -16.69 -3.08
N PHE A 34 9.39 -16.83 -1.86
CA PHE A 34 10.13 -16.57 -0.61
C PHE A 34 10.31 -17.89 0.15
N ILE A 35 11.51 -18.09 0.69
CA ILE A 35 11.84 -19.28 1.47
C ILE A 35 12.40 -18.85 2.82
N GLN A 36 11.79 -19.33 3.90
CA GLN A 36 12.25 -19.15 5.27
C GLN A 36 12.16 -20.46 6.03
N SER A 37 13.29 -20.96 6.56
CA SER A 37 13.34 -22.19 7.38
C SER A 37 12.65 -23.39 6.73
N ASN A 38 12.85 -23.60 5.44
CA ASN A 38 12.23 -24.64 4.59
C ASN A 38 10.71 -24.50 4.37
N ASN A 39 10.11 -23.37 4.73
CA ASN A 39 8.74 -23.04 4.34
C ASN A 39 8.77 -22.09 3.13
N GLU A 40 7.85 -22.32 2.21
CA GLU A 40 7.68 -21.53 1.00
C GLU A 40 6.44 -20.66 1.10
N ILE A 41 6.51 -19.45 0.57
CA ILE A 41 5.37 -18.57 0.39
C ILE A 41 5.57 -17.79 -0.90
N ASN A 42 4.52 -17.60 -1.65
CA ASN A 42 4.58 -16.95 -2.96
C ASN A 42 3.83 -15.63 -2.95
N LEU A 43 4.27 -14.69 -3.80
CA LEU A 43 3.50 -13.50 -4.15
C LEU A 43 3.15 -13.55 -5.64
N PRO A 44 1.86 -13.53 -6.02
CA PRO A 44 1.49 -13.43 -7.42
C PRO A 44 1.79 -12.02 -7.96
N TYR A 45 2.23 -11.94 -9.21
CA TYR A 45 2.48 -10.66 -9.88
C TYR A 45 2.24 -10.75 -11.39
N PHE A 46 2.11 -9.59 -12.04
CA PHE A 46 2.14 -9.43 -13.50
C PHE A 46 3.43 -8.74 -13.90
N SER A 47 4.03 -9.19 -15.00
CA SER A 47 5.23 -8.55 -15.56
C SER A 47 5.36 -8.81 -17.05
N ASN A 48 6.00 -7.87 -17.77
CA ASN A 48 6.38 -8.02 -19.17
C ASN A 48 7.72 -8.73 -19.37
N GLN A 49 8.50 -8.94 -18.33
CA GLN A 49 9.79 -9.60 -18.32
C GLN A 49 9.86 -10.65 -17.20
N SER A 50 10.65 -11.70 -17.38
CA SER A 50 10.84 -12.72 -16.34
C SER A 50 11.76 -12.22 -15.22
N LEU A 51 11.45 -12.53 -13.99
CA LEU A 51 12.36 -12.35 -12.86
C LEU A 51 13.36 -13.50 -12.66
N ASP A 52 13.30 -14.55 -13.50
CA ASP A 52 14.17 -15.73 -13.40
C ASP A 52 15.37 -15.68 -14.37
N ALA A 53 15.35 -14.76 -15.32
CA ALA A 53 16.38 -14.67 -16.35
C ALA A 53 16.86 -13.23 -16.55
N PRO A 54 18.19 -13.01 -16.62
CA PRO A 54 18.75 -11.68 -16.86
C PRO A 54 18.43 -11.16 -18.26
N ASN A 55 18.30 -9.84 -18.37
CA ASN A 55 18.21 -9.15 -19.66
C ASN A 55 18.99 -7.83 -19.57
N ASP A 56 20.14 -7.78 -20.22
CA ASP A 56 21.06 -6.64 -20.16
C ASP A 56 20.55 -5.37 -20.87
N ILE A 57 19.45 -5.48 -21.62
CA ILE A 57 18.83 -4.33 -22.30
C ILE A 57 18.01 -3.52 -21.32
N VAL A 58 17.49 -4.15 -20.25
CA VAL A 58 16.64 -3.49 -19.26
C VAL A 58 17.45 -2.50 -18.42
N GLN A 59 17.04 -1.23 -18.47
CA GLN A 59 17.67 -0.11 -17.77
C GLN A 59 16.74 0.59 -16.79
N LYS A 60 15.43 0.35 -16.89
CA LYS A 60 14.39 0.98 -16.08
C LYS A 60 13.48 -0.08 -15.48
N ALA A 61 12.97 0.20 -14.29
CA ALA A 61 11.93 -0.61 -13.67
C ALA A 61 10.77 0.26 -13.22
N VAL A 62 9.55 -0.23 -13.40
CA VAL A 62 8.35 0.34 -12.80
C VAL A 62 7.70 -0.76 -11.95
N ILE A 63 7.64 -0.53 -10.65
CA ILE A 63 6.89 -1.39 -9.73
C ILE A 63 5.62 -0.63 -9.38
N VAL A 64 4.46 -1.15 -9.78
CA VAL A 64 3.18 -0.47 -9.58
C VAL A 64 2.30 -1.21 -8.57
N ILE A 65 1.93 -0.51 -7.49
CA ILE A 65 1.12 -1.05 -6.40
C ILE A 65 -0.35 -0.67 -6.60
N HIS A 66 -1.21 -1.68 -6.63
CA HIS A 66 -2.65 -1.56 -6.85
C HIS A 66 -3.39 -0.83 -5.70
N GLY A 67 -4.62 -0.42 -5.95
CA GLY A 67 -5.54 0.13 -4.95
C GLY A 67 -6.19 -0.95 -4.07
N ALA A 68 -7.19 -0.56 -3.28
CA ALA A 68 -7.91 -1.45 -2.36
C ALA A 68 -8.64 -2.62 -3.07
N ASN A 69 -8.93 -2.49 -4.36
CA ASN A 69 -9.58 -3.55 -5.15
C ASN A 69 -8.63 -4.70 -5.51
N ARG A 70 -7.33 -4.55 -5.31
CA ARG A 70 -6.30 -5.56 -5.58
C ARG A 70 -6.22 -5.99 -7.06
N ASN A 71 -6.76 -5.20 -7.97
CA ASN A 71 -6.78 -5.37 -9.42
C ASN A 71 -5.41 -5.02 -10.04
N ALA A 72 -4.40 -5.81 -9.72
CA ALA A 72 -3.01 -5.55 -10.14
C ALA A 72 -2.85 -5.60 -11.68
N ASP A 73 -3.66 -6.40 -12.36
CA ASP A 73 -3.76 -6.50 -13.82
C ASP A 73 -4.12 -5.16 -14.48
N ASP A 74 -5.10 -4.41 -13.96
CA ASP A 74 -5.48 -3.10 -14.48
C ASP A 74 -4.34 -2.09 -14.36
N TYR A 75 -3.64 -2.11 -13.21
CA TYR A 75 -2.48 -1.25 -12.97
C TYR A 75 -1.31 -1.62 -13.88
N TYR A 76 -1.03 -2.91 -14.03
CA TYR A 76 -0.05 -3.42 -14.97
C TYR A 76 -0.35 -2.97 -16.40
N ASN A 77 -1.55 -3.24 -16.89
CA ASN A 77 -1.98 -2.92 -18.25
C ASN A 77 -1.90 -1.41 -18.52
N SER A 78 -2.28 -0.58 -17.55
CA SER A 78 -2.17 0.88 -17.68
C SER A 78 -0.72 1.34 -17.91
N ILE A 79 0.22 0.84 -17.11
CA ILE A 79 1.65 1.19 -17.25
C ILE A 79 2.22 0.58 -18.54
N TYR A 80 1.87 -0.67 -18.84
CA TYR A 80 2.34 -1.38 -20.05
C TYR A 80 1.93 -0.61 -21.33
N ASN A 81 0.68 -0.22 -21.45
CA ASN A 81 0.18 0.52 -22.61
C ASN A 81 0.89 1.87 -22.76
N ASN A 82 1.06 2.62 -21.67
CA ASN A 82 1.81 3.88 -21.71
C ASN A 82 3.28 3.69 -22.12
N ALA A 83 3.95 2.65 -21.62
CA ALA A 83 5.34 2.35 -21.99
C ALA A 83 5.46 1.90 -23.46
N SER A 84 4.44 1.18 -23.97
CA SER A 84 4.32 0.81 -25.38
C SER A 84 4.15 2.02 -26.27
N ASP A 85 3.24 2.93 -25.91
CA ASP A 85 2.98 4.16 -26.67
C ASP A 85 4.20 5.08 -26.73
N LEU A 86 5.07 5.00 -25.74
CA LEU A 86 6.33 5.75 -25.66
C LEU A 86 7.53 5.00 -26.28
N ASP A 87 7.33 3.77 -26.80
CA ASP A 87 8.36 2.92 -27.39
C ASP A 87 9.55 2.62 -26.43
N VAL A 88 9.25 2.41 -25.13
CA VAL A 88 10.28 2.15 -24.10
C VAL A 88 10.16 0.77 -23.44
N LEU A 89 9.27 -0.11 -23.92
CA LEU A 89 9.03 -1.43 -23.34
C LEU A 89 10.27 -2.34 -23.37
N SER A 90 11.10 -2.23 -24.41
CA SER A 90 12.28 -3.10 -24.56
C SER A 90 13.33 -2.88 -23.47
N GLU A 91 13.43 -1.66 -22.95
CA GLU A 91 14.38 -1.27 -21.91
C GLU A 91 13.75 -1.16 -20.50
N THR A 92 12.44 -1.44 -20.38
CA THR A 92 11.69 -1.25 -19.14
C THR A 92 11.05 -2.55 -18.67
N ILE A 93 11.36 -2.98 -17.44
CA ILE A 93 10.57 -4.00 -16.76
C ILE A 93 9.45 -3.34 -15.97
N ILE A 94 8.25 -3.87 -16.12
CA ILE A 94 7.05 -3.45 -15.38
C ILE A 94 6.62 -4.61 -14.49
N ILE A 95 6.43 -4.37 -13.20
CA ILE A 95 6.03 -5.38 -12.23
C ILE A 95 4.84 -4.84 -11.45
N ALA A 96 3.75 -5.60 -11.41
CA ALA A 96 2.60 -5.31 -10.56
C ALA A 96 2.39 -6.45 -9.57
N PRO A 97 2.99 -6.37 -8.36
CA PRO A 97 2.75 -7.34 -7.30
C PRO A 97 1.30 -7.27 -6.84
N GLN A 98 0.70 -8.43 -6.51
CA GLN A 98 -0.69 -8.52 -6.08
C GLN A 98 -0.78 -9.00 -4.63
N PHE A 99 -1.23 -8.13 -3.74
CA PHE A 99 -1.42 -8.41 -2.32
C PHE A 99 -2.83 -8.94 -2.07
N LEU A 100 -2.98 -10.27 -2.01
CA LEU A 100 -4.26 -10.96 -1.86
C LEU A 100 -4.81 -10.85 -0.42
N ILE A 101 -6.12 -11.08 -0.26
CA ILE A 101 -6.78 -11.22 1.03
C ILE A 101 -7.49 -12.59 1.12
N THR A 102 -7.96 -12.95 2.31
CA THR A 102 -8.65 -14.23 2.56
C THR A 102 -9.80 -14.50 1.56
N ALA A 103 -10.56 -13.46 1.17
CA ALA A 103 -11.67 -13.60 0.23
C ALA A 103 -11.20 -14.04 -1.17
N ASP A 104 -10.03 -13.59 -1.61
CA ASP A 104 -9.44 -13.98 -2.90
C ASP A 104 -9.06 -15.46 -2.88
N LEU A 105 -8.41 -15.93 -1.79
CA LEU A 105 -8.06 -17.35 -1.63
C LEU A 105 -9.28 -18.25 -1.58
N ASN A 106 -10.32 -17.84 -0.87
CA ASN A 106 -11.57 -18.59 -0.76
C ASN A 106 -12.28 -18.73 -2.10
N HIS A 107 -12.20 -17.71 -2.94
CA HIS A 107 -12.81 -17.72 -4.28
C HIS A 107 -12.02 -18.57 -5.27
N TRP A 108 -10.72 -18.31 -5.38
CA TRP A 108 -9.86 -18.92 -6.39
C TRP A 108 -9.30 -20.27 -6.01
N GLN A 109 -9.20 -20.58 -4.72
CA GLN A 109 -8.65 -21.84 -4.17
C GLN A 109 -7.35 -22.26 -4.87
N PRO A 110 -6.34 -21.35 -4.96
CA PRO A 110 -5.12 -21.65 -5.68
C PRO A 110 -4.35 -22.80 -5.03
N SER A 111 -3.73 -23.66 -5.85
CA SER A 111 -2.84 -24.72 -5.36
C SER A 111 -1.51 -24.19 -4.81
N THR A 112 -1.11 -22.97 -5.23
CA THR A 112 0.09 -22.28 -4.76
C THR A 112 -0.17 -21.60 -3.42
N GLU A 113 0.77 -21.73 -2.48
CA GLU A 113 0.71 -21.06 -1.18
C GLU A 113 1.07 -19.58 -1.30
N PHE A 114 0.08 -18.74 -1.58
CA PHE A 114 0.25 -17.29 -1.64
C PHE A 114 0.22 -16.64 -0.27
N ALA A 115 1.07 -15.60 -0.07
CA ALA A 115 0.90 -14.65 1.02
C ALA A 115 -0.46 -13.95 0.88
N PHE A 116 -1.14 -13.74 2.01
CA PHE A 116 -2.42 -13.03 2.04
C PHE A 116 -2.58 -12.24 3.34
N TRP A 117 -3.44 -11.23 3.31
CA TRP A 117 -3.67 -10.33 4.43
C TRP A 117 -5.16 -10.31 4.83
N SER A 118 -5.44 -9.79 6.02
CA SER A 118 -6.80 -9.51 6.49
C SER A 118 -7.00 -8.02 6.68
N GLY A 119 -8.22 -7.61 7.07
CA GLY A 119 -8.51 -6.21 7.39
C GLY A 119 -7.77 -5.67 8.61
N THR A 120 -7.29 -6.54 9.51
CA THR A 120 -6.58 -6.14 10.73
C THR A 120 -5.07 -5.96 10.53
N THR A 121 -4.50 -6.57 9.48
CA THR A 121 -3.08 -6.43 9.11
C THR A 121 -2.99 -6.02 7.64
N PRO A 122 -3.36 -4.79 7.29
CA PRO A 122 -3.44 -4.40 5.90
C PRO A 122 -2.05 -4.37 5.24
N TRP A 123 -1.95 -5.01 4.10
CA TRP A 123 -0.75 -5.00 3.27
C TRP A 123 -0.26 -3.57 2.94
N SER A 124 -1.17 -2.60 2.86
CA SER A 124 -0.84 -1.20 2.54
C SER A 124 -0.07 -0.44 3.62
N SER A 125 0.19 -1.07 4.76
CA SER A 125 0.97 -0.49 5.87
C SER A 125 2.12 -1.39 6.35
N GLY A 126 2.53 -2.38 5.56
CA GLY A 126 3.64 -3.25 5.95
C GLY A 126 3.27 -4.30 6.99
N GLY A 127 1.98 -4.60 7.17
CA GLY A 127 1.53 -5.64 8.09
C GLY A 127 2.02 -7.02 7.68
N LEU A 128 2.11 -7.92 8.65
CA LEU A 128 2.42 -9.33 8.42
C LEU A 128 1.29 -10.00 7.64
N SER A 129 1.65 -10.93 6.76
CA SER A 129 0.71 -11.84 6.12
C SER A 129 0.06 -12.76 7.15
N ASN A 130 -1.05 -13.37 6.80
CA ASN A 130 -1.80 -14.24 7.70
C ASN A 130 -1.47 -15.71 7.49
N SER A 131 -1.74 -16.48 8.56
CA SER A 131 -1.89 -17.92 8.53
C SER A 131 -3.20 -18.29 9.26
N THR A 132 -4.04 -19.08 8.64
CA THR A 132 -5.34 -19.50 9.20
C THR A 132 -5.51 -21.03 9.13
N ASN A 133 -6.51 -21.57 9.81
CA ASN A 133 -6.80 -23.02 9.71
C ASN A 133 -7.22 -23.43 8.30
N GLU A 134 -7.86 -22.55 7.54
CA GLU A 134 -8.30 -22.82 6.16
C GLU A 134 -7.14 -22.64 5.16
N HIS A 135 -6.27 -21.68 5.43
CA HIS A 135 -5.12 -21.36 4.60
C HIS A 135 -3.85 -21.28 5.46
N PRO A 136 -3.33 -22.44 5.93
CA PRO A 136 -2.13 -22.45 6.78
C PRO A 136 -0.89 -22.00 6.00
N ARG A 137 -0.02 -21.23 6.65
CA ARG A 137 1.29 -20.81 6.15
C ARG A 137 2.35 -21.13 7.17
N GLY A 138 3.50 -21.56 6.70
CA GLY A 138 4.61 -21.94 7.57
C GLY A 138 5.25 -20.78 8.33
N TYR A 139 5.04 -19.55 7.84
CA TYR A 139 5.46 -18.29 8.48
C TYR A 139 4.65 -17.12 7.97
N GLU A 140 4.74 -15.99 8.67
CA GLU A 140 4.14 -14.72 8.30
C GLU A 140 5.23 -13.75 7.81
N ILE A 141 4.96 -12.98 6.76
CA ILE A 141 5.92 -12.07 6.16
C ILE A 141 5.30 -10.68 5.98
N SER A 142 6.05 -9.62 6.30
CA SER A 142 5.59 -8.26 6.02
C SER A 142 5.54 -8.01 4.51
N SER A 143 4.50 -7.29 4.07
CA SER A 143 4.43 -6.83 2.68
C SER A 143 5.60 -5.94 2.27
N TYR A 144 6.24 -5.25 3.23
CA TYR A 144 7.45 -4.46 2.98
C TYR A 144 8.69 -5.32 2.84
N THR A 145 8.84 -6.38 3.65
CA THR A 145 9.91 -7.38 3.48
C THR A 145 9.85 -8.04 2.10
N ILE A 146 8.63 -8.28 1.61
CA ILE A 146 8.42 -8.76 0.22
C ILE A 146 8.98 -7.76 -0.79
N MET A 147 8.69 -6.46 -0.62
CA MET A 147 9.18 -5.42 -1.53
C MET A 147 10.69 -5.23 -1.45
N ASP A 148 11.28 -5.34 -0.26
CA ASP A 148 12.73 -5.32 -0.09
C ASP A 148 13.39 -6.44 -0.89
N SER A 149 12.86 -7.66 -0.74
CA SER A 149 13.36 -8.84 -1.44
C SER A 149 13.18 -8.74 -2.95
N LEU A 150 12.02 -8.29 -3.42
CA LEU A 150 11.73 -8.08 -4.83
C LEU A 150 12.68 -7.04 -5.45
N THR A 151 12.90 -5.92 -4.75
CA THR A 151 13.80 -4.86 -5.22
C THR A 151 15.25 -5.33 -5.26
N ALA A 152 15.71 -6.05 -4.23
CA ALA A 152 17.06 -6.61 -4.20
C ALA A 152 17.29 -7.65 -5.29
N HIS A 153 16.29 -8.54 -5.51
CA HIS A 153 16.33 -9.53 -6.59
C HIS A 153 16.36 -8.87 -7.96
N LEU A 154 15.51 -7.87 -8.18
CA LEU A 154 15.47 -7.09 -9.42
C LEU A 154 16.84 -6.50 -9.80
N LEU A 155 17.54 -5.91 -8.84
CA LEU A 155 18.88 -5.35 -9.07
C LEU A 155 19.94 -6.42 -9.33
N THR A 156 19.72 -7.66 -8.90
CA THR A 156 20.61 -8.79 -9.15
C THR A 156 20.39 -9.33 -10.57
N ILE A 157 19.13 -9.50 -10.98
CA ILE A 157 18.78 -10.06 -12.30
C ILE A 157 18.97 -9.04 -13.42
N TYR A 158 18.77 -7.75 -13.13
CA TYR A 158 18.90 -6.67 -14.12
C TYR A 158 19.97 -5.66 -13.67
N PRO A 159 21.26 -5.99 -13.83
CA PRO A 159 22.35 -5.18 -13.28
C PRO A 159 22.47 -3.79 -13.94
N ASN A 160 21.92 -3.62 -15.14
CA ASN A 160 21.95 -2.37 -15.89
C ASN A 160 20.82 -1.39 -15.51
N ILE A 161 19.94 -1.73 -14.56
CA ILE A 161 18.91 -0.80 -14.07
C ILE A 161 19.57 0.43 -13.47
N GLN A 162 19.12 1.59 -13.93
CA GLN A 162 19.56 2.92 -13.49
C GLN A 162 18.47 3.68 -12.72
N ASP A 163 17.19 3.37 -12.97
CA ASP A 163 16.03 4.04 -12.37
C ASP A 163 14.93 3.03 -12.04
N ILE A 164 14.41 3.10 -10.82
CA ILE A 164 13.29 2.31 -10.33
C ILE A 164 12.20 3.25 -9.89
N ALA A 165 11.07 3.28 -10.58
CA ALA A 165 9.88 3.98 -10.14
C ALA A 165 8.98 3.05 -9.33
N LEU A 166 8.85 3.30 -8.03
CA LEU A 166 7.85 2.64 -7.20
C LEU A 166 6.61 3.53 -7.14
N VAL A 167 5.53 3.07 -7.74
CA VAL A 167 4.31 3.86 -7.99
C VAL A 167 3.14 3.23 -7.27
N GLY A 168 2.27 4.02 -6.64
CA GLY A 168 1.04 3.52 -6.06
C GLY A 168 -0.07 4.55 -6.07
N ASN A 169 -1.31 4.09 -6.23
CA ASN A 169 -2.49 4.94 -6.18
C ASN A 169 -3.47 4.47 -5.10
N SER A 170 -4.15 5.40 -4.41
CA SER A 170 -5.10 5.10 -3.34
C SER A 170 -4.46 4.28 -2.22
N ALA A 171 -4.89 3.04 -1.94
CA ALA A 171 -4.23 2.14 -0.99
C ALA A 171 -2.78 1.83 -1.38
N GLY A 172 -2.49 1.72 -2.69
CA GLY A 172 -1.11 1.62 -3.19
C GLY A 172 -0.29 2.88 -2.91
N GLY A 173 -0.91 4.06 -2.99
CA GLY A 173 -0.28 5.33 -2.60
C GLY A 173 0.06 5.37 -1.11
N GLN A 174 -0.82 4.84 -0.26
CA GLN A 174 -0.53 4.66 1.17
C GLN A 174 0.63 3.69 1.40
N PHE A 175 0.66 2.57 0.65
CA PHE A 175 1.77 1.63 0.67
C PHE A 175 3.09 2.32 0.36
N VAL A 176 3.17 3.02 -0.78
CA VAL A 176 4.40 3.67 -1.25
C VAL A 176 4.87 4.77 -0.30
N ASN A 177 3.96 5.56 0.27
CA ASN A 177 4.29 6.60 1.25
C ASN A 177 4.98 6.01 2.49
N ARG A 178 4.39 4.99 3.09
CA ARG A 178 4.89 4.35 4.31
C ARG A 178 6.13 3.50 4.07
N TYR A 179 6.20 2.81 2.93
CA TYR A 179 7.37 2.06 2.52
C TYR A 179 8.58 2.99 2.28
N ALA A 180 8.36 4.15 1.65
CA ALA A 180 9.41 5.15 1.49
C ALA A 180 9.96 5.65 2.83
N ALA A 181 9.11 5.72 3.87
CA ALA A 181 9.55 6.07 5.22
C ALA A 181 10.31 4.93 5.90
N GLY A 182 9.79 3.71 5.84
CA GLY A 182 10.32 2.57 6.60
C GLY A 182 11.47 1.82 5.95
N SER A 183 11.44 1.61 4.62
CA SER A 183 12.41 0.74 3.95
C SER A 183 13.86 1.22 4.11
N ASP A 184 14.77 0.29 4.38
CA ASP A 184 16.21 0.51 4.32
C ASP A 184 16.79 0.29 2.91
N GLN A 185 15.96 -0.15 1.96
CA GLN A 185 16.38 -0.36 0.58
C GLN A 185 16.63 0.98 -0.11
N GLU A 186 17.89 1.31 -0.27
CA GLU A 186 18.31 2.54 -0.96
C GLU A 186 18.57 2.30 -2.44
N ALA A 187 18.77 1.04 -2.86
CA ALA A 187 19.07 0.66 -4.23
C ALA A 187 20.09 1.62 -4.89
N GLN A 188 21.11 2.02 -4.14
CA GLN A 188 22.12 2.98 -4.56
C GLN A 188 21.55 4.34 -5.01
N GLY A 189 20.42 4.77 -4.43
CA GLY A 189 19.73 6.01 -4.78
C GLY A 189 18.95 5.94 -6.11
N LYS A 190 18.75 4.75 -6.64
CA LYS A 190 18.03 4.54 -7.92
C LYS A 190 16.52 4.58 -7.77
N ILE A 191 15.97 4.41 -6.55
CA ILE A 191 14.52 4.40 -6.33
C ILE A 191 13.98 5.83 -6.22
N ARG A 192 12.89 6.08 -6.93
CA ARG A 192 12.00 7.22 -6.76
C ARG A 192 10.59 6.73 -6.46
N TYR A 193 9.91 7.43 -5.57
CA TYR A 193 8.61 7.06 -5.05
C TYR A 193 7.55 8.00 -5.64
N ILE A 194 6.50 7.44 -6.25
CA ILE A 194 5.39 8.20 -6.83
C ILE A 194 4.12 7.84 -6.06
N ILE A 195 3.67 8.77 -5.24
CA ILE A 195 2.58 8.61 -4.29
C ILE A 195 1.36 9.33 -4.84
N SER A 196 0.37 8.57 -5.32
CA SER A 196 -0.85 9.09 -5.90
C SER A 196 -2.05 8.89 -4.99
N ALA A 197 -2.76 9.96 -4.69
CA ALA A 197 -4.07 9.99 -4.02
C ALA A 197 -4.24 9.06 -2.79
N PRO A 198 -3.28 8.97 -1.85
CA PRO A 198 -3.46 8.16 -0.65
C PRO A 198 -4.57 8.72 0.23
N SER A 199 -5.27 7.84 0.97
CA SER A 199 -6.30 8.30 1.92
C SER A 199 -5.72 8.89 3.20
N SER A 200 -4.45 8.59 3.53
CA SER A 200 -3.70 9.15 4.66
C SER A 200 -2.20 9.00 4.43
N TYR A 201 -1.43 9.78 5.14
CA TYR A 201 0.02 9.83 5.13
C TYR A 201 0.59 9.42 6.48
N VAL A 202 1.86 8.97 6.52
CA VAL A 202 2.61 8.82 7.77
C VAL A 202 3.34 10.13 8.06
N TYR A 203 3.05 10.75 9.19
CA TYR A 203 3.73 11.95 9.69
C TYR A 203 4.99 11.57 10.46
N MET A 204 6.00 12.44 10.41
CA MET A 204 7.30 12.21 11.03
C MET A 204 7.37 12.72 12.48
N ASP A 205 6.35 13.47 12.91
CA ASP A 205 6.19 13.96 14.28
C ASP A 205 4.70 14.01 14.66
N GLU A 206 4.41 14.52 15.85
CA GLU A 206 3.09 14.59 16.45
C GLU A 206 2.25 15.79 16.02
N TYR A 207 2.83 16.73 15.26
CA TYR A 207 2.10 17.92 14.84
C TYR A 207 1.21 17.65 13.62
N ARG A 208 0.01 18.28 13.63
CA ARG A 208 -0.95 18.29 12.51
C ARG A 208 -1.34 19.72 12.20
N TYR A 209 -1.94 19.96 11.03
CA TYR A 209 -2.42 21.31 10.70
C TYR A 209 -3.55 21.72 11.66
N ARG A 210 -3.57 23.01 11.98
CA ARG A 210 -4.64 23.59 12.79
C ARG A 210 -5.88 23.90 11.95
N GLU A 211 -5.68 24.59 10.84
CA GLU A 211 -6.73 24.99 9.91
C GLU A 211 -6.17 25.09 8.48
N PHE A 212 -7.03 24.89 7.48
CA PHE A 212 -6.63 24.93 6.07
C PHE A 212 -6.55 26.38 5.58
N LEU A 213 -5.60 27.14 6.12
CA LEU A 213 -5.26 28.52 5.75
C LEU A 213 -3.75 28.66 5.52
N PHE A 214 -3.36 29.61 4.66
CA PHE A 214 -1.96 29.87 4.37
C PHE A 214 -1.48 31.20 4.96
N PRO A 215 -0.29 31.26 5.63
CA PRO A 215 0.58 30.13 5.92
C PRO A 215 -0.05 29.16 6.91
N MET A 216 0.19 27.86 6.75
CA MET A 216 -0.33 26.84 7.66
C MET A 216 0.32 26.94 9.04
N THR A 217 -0.46 26.66 10.07
CA THR A 217 0.00 26.52 11.47
C THR A 217 -0.23 25.11 11.95
N TRP A 218 0.61 24.66 12.86
CA TRP A 218 0.68 23.28 13.34
C TRP A 218 0.41 23.23 14.83
N GLU A 219 -0.34 22.20 15.27
CA GLU A 219 -0.68 22.00 16.66
C GLU A 219 -0.78 20.50 16.99
N LEU A 220 -0.88 20.19 18.27
CA LEU A 220 -1.19 18.84 18.75
C LEU A 220 -2.72 18.65 18.70
N PRO A 221 -3.25 17.64 17.99
CA PRO A 221 -4.69 17.35 18.01
C PRO A 221 -5.19 16.95 19.41
N GLU A 222 -6.27 17.58 19.86
CA GLU A 222 -6.82 17.35 21.22
C GLU A 222 -7.89 16.25 21.27
N ASN A 223 -8.56 15.94 20.15
CA ASN A 223 -9.79 15.15 20.12
C ASN A 223 -9.66 13.81 19.38
N CYS A 224 -8.44 13.28 19.19
CA CYS A 224 -8.18 12.03 18.53
C CYS A 224 -6.97 11.35 19.18
N GLY A 225 -7.19 10.39 20.07
CA GLY A 225 -6.11 9.81 20.90
C GLY A 225 -5.05 9.03 20.13
N GLU A 226 -5.43 8.39 19.03
CA GLU A 226 -4.56 7.48 18.25
C GLU A 226 -4.07 8.12 16.93
N TYR A 227 -4.18 9.45 16.81
CA TYR A 227 -3.86 10.16 15.58
C TYR A 227 -2.41 10.03 15.14
N ASN A 228 -1.49 9.76 16.08
CA ASN A 228 -0.06 9.61 15.82
C ASN A 228 0.41 8.15 15.80
N ASP A 229 -0.48 7.20 16.08
CA ASP A 229 -0.17 5.78 15.97
C ASP A 229 0.11 5.40 14.51
N TYR A 230 1.01 4.45 14.33
CA TYR A 230 1.27 3.90 13.00
C TYR A 230 -0.04 3.24 12.51
N LYS A 231 -0.51 3.64 11.43
CA LYS A 231 0.01 4.08 10.09
C LYS A 231 -0.10 5.61 9.83
N TYR A 232 -0.51 6.42 10.78
CA TYR A 232 -0.73 7.86 10.62
C TYR A 232 0.44 8.71 11.14
N GLY A 233 1.19 8.19 12.07
CA GLY A 233 2.40 8.74 12.64
C GLY A 233 3.39 7.64 13.01
N LEU A 234 4.25 7.91 13.99
CA LEU A 234 5.35 7.03 14.38
C LEU A 234 5.22 6.45 15.80
N ASP A 235 4.06 6.58 16.44
CA ASP A 235 3.77 5.86 17.68
C ASP A 235 3.22 4.46 17.33
N ASP A 236 3.26 3.51 18.25
CA ASP A 236 2.80 2.13 18.11
C ASP A 236 3.15 1.46 16.76
N LEU A 237 4.43 1.52 16.41
CA LEU A 237 4.95 0.99 15.14
C LEU A 237 4.67 -0.50 14.98
N ASN A 238 4.26 -0.93 13.79
CA ASN A 238 4.17 -2.36 13.48
C ASN A 238 5.55 -3.05 13.48
N HIS A 239 5.55 -4.37 13.34
CA HIS A 239 6.77 -5.18 13.42
C HIS A 239 7.87 -4.70 12.46
N TYR A 240 7.55 -4.44 11.18
CA TYR A 240 8.54 -4.00 10.20
C TYR A 240 9.11 -2.61 10.54
N MET A 241 8.26 -1.64 10.84
CA MET A 241 8.67 -0.27 11.13
C MET A 241 9.47 -0.16 12.43
N SER A 242 9.12 -0.97 13.45
CA SER A 242 9.83 -0.98 14.73
C SER A 242 11.28 -1.46 14.61
N MET A 243 11.55 -2.39 13.67
CA MET A 243 12.93 -2.83 13.39
C MET A 243 13.81 -1.71 12.80
N MET A 244 13.18 -0.75 12.12
CA MET A 244 13.90 0.34 11.44
C MET A 244 14.31 1.48 12.40
N GLY A 245 13.53 1.70 13.45
CA GLY A 245 13.75 2.77 14.44
C GLY A 245 13.36 4.16 13.95
N ILE A 246 12.73 4.95 14.81
CA ILE A 246 12.11 6.24 14.48
C ILE A 246 13.10 7.23 13.88
N ASP A 247 14.29 7.39 14.49
CA ASP A 247 15.30 8.35 14.03
C ASP A 247 15.80 7.99 12.61
N SER A 248 16.00 6.70 12.35
CA SER A 248 16.41 6.23 11.03
C SER A 248 15.30 6.41 9.98
N ILE A 249 14.03 6.26 10.37
CA ILE A 249 12.87 6.53 9.50
C ILE A 249 12.87 8.01 9.09
N ARG A 250 12.98 8.93 10.06
CA ARG A 250 13.01 10.37 9.82
C ARG A 250 14.18 10.79 8.92
N GLU A 251 15.37 10.32 9.23
CA GLU A 251 16.57 10.62 8.47
C GLU A 251 16.48 10.12 7.02
N ARG A 252 16.04 8.89 6.81
CA ARG A 252 15.88 8.32 5.46
C ARG A 252 14.80 9.02 4.65
N TYR A 253 13.65 9.28 5.26
CA TYR A 253 12.52 9.91 4.54
C TYR A 253 12.89 11.28 3.98
N SER A 254 13.64 12.09 4.73
CA SER A 254 14.09 13.42 4.31
C SER A 254 15.00 13.42 3.06
N ARG A 255 15.59 12.26 2.74
CA ARG A 255 16.49 12.10 1.57
C ARG A 255 15.85 11.37 0.38
N ARG A 256 14.59 10.91 0.53
CA ARG A 256 13.90 10.17 -0.53
C ARG A 256 13.51 11.07 -1.69
N LYS A 257 13.61 10.52 -2.91
CA LYS A 257 13.09 11.17 -4.12
C LYS A 257 11.60 10.88 -4.24
N ILE A 258 10.75 11.76 -3.74
CA ILE A 258 9.31 11.55 -3.67
C ILE A 258 8.58 12.55 -4.55
N GLN A 259 7.56 12.06 -5.26
CA GLN A 259 6.59 12.85 -6.01
C GLN A 259 5.19 12.56 -5.47
N TYR A 260 4.42 13.60 -5.18
CA TYR A 260 3.04 13.51 -4.74
C TYR A 260 2.12 13.92 -5.88
N LEU A 261 1.12 13.08 -6.17
CA LEU A 261 0.14 13.31 -7.22
C LEU A 261 -1.26 13.26 -6.61
N ILE A 262 -2.11 14.23 -6.99
CA ILE A 262 -3.51 14.29 -6.56
C ILE A 262 -4.38 14.91 -7.65
N GLY A 263 -5.58 14.35 -7.84
CA GLY A 263 -6.57 14.96 -8.69
C GLY A 263 -7.19 16.22 -8.05
N THR A 264 -7.36 17.28 -8.82
CA THR A 264 -7.91 18.55 -8.32
C THR A 264 -9.35 18.45 -7.82
N ASN A 265 -10.07 17.37 -8.18
CA ASN A 265 -11.43 17.10 -7.74
C ASN A 265 -11.53 15.88 -6.81
N ASP A 266 -10.40 15.42 -6.23
CA ASP A 266 -10.40 14.26 -5.33
C ASP A 266 -10.82 14.64 -3.90
N THR A 267 -12.13 14.74 -3.71
CA THR A 267 -12.77 15.04 -2.43
C THR A 267 -13.14 13.80 -1.62
N GLY A 268 -12.72 12.60 -2.06
CA GLY A 268 -12.91 11.35 -1.32
C GLY A 268 -11.92 11.17 -0.17
N GLY A 269 -11.99 10.00 0.47
CA GLY A 269 -11.07 9.58 1.54
C GLY A 269 -11.80 9.00 2.75
N THR A 270 -11.06 8.38 3.66
CA THR A 270 -11.57 7.88 4.95
C THR A 270 -11.96 9.03 5.84
N GLN A 271 -12.92 8.77 6.75
CA GLN A 271 -13.47 9.77 7.68
C GLN A 271 -13.23 9.35 9.15
N ASP A 272 -12.26 8.45 9.38
CA ASP A 272 -11.77 8.18 10.72
C ASP A 272 -11.07 9.42 11.31
N CYS A 273 -11.03 9.51 12.64
CA CYS A 273 -10.53 10.70 13.32
C CYS A 273 -9.06 10.97 12.96
N GLU A 274 -8.26 9.96 12.82
CA GLU A 274 -6.83 10.04 12.51
C GLU A 274 -6.60 10.62 11.11
N SER A 275 -7.38 10.18 10.12
CA SER A 275 -7.33 10.74 8.77
C SER A 275 -7.83 12.19 8.74
N MET A 276 -8.83 12.52 9.55
CA MET A 276 -9.39 13.87 9.62
C MET A 276 -8.42 14.88 10.26
N THR A 277 -7.49 14.45 11.12
CA THR A 277 -6.41 15.33 11.60
C THR A 277 -5.41 15.70 10.49
N GLN A 278 -5.46 15.04 9.34
CA GLN A 278 -4.62 15.31 8.19
C GLN A 278 -5.30 16.17 7.11
N GLY A 279 -6.61 16.37 7.19
CA GLY A 279 -7.45 17.11 6.23
C GLY A 279 -8.78 16.43 5.96
N SER A 280 -9.75 17.16 5.46
CA SER A 280 -11.14 16.69 5.29
C SER A 280 -11.31 15.68 4.15
N ASN A 281 -10.39 15.68 3.18
CA ASN A 281 -10.41 14.82 1.99
C ASN A 281 -9.00 14.61 1.43
N ARG A 282 -8.86 13.74 0.43
CA ARG A 282 -7.54 13.39 -0.14
C ARG A 282 -6.80 14.59 -0.74
N LEU A 283 -7.52 15.50 -1.40
CA LEU A 283 -6.90 16.72 -1.97
C LEU A 283 -6.30 17.59 -0.87
N GLU A 284 -7.09 17.92 0.16
CA GLU A 284 -6.61 18.70 1.31
C GLU A 284 -5.43 18.02 1.99
N ARG A 285 -5.53 16.72 2.29
CA ARG A 285 -4.46 15.93 2.92
C ARG A 285 -3.16 15.99 2.14
N CYS A 286 -3.23 15.91 0.81
CA CYS A 286 -2.05 16.02 -0.04
C CYS A 286 -1.40 17.40 0.06
N ILE A 287 -2.20 18.47 -0.01
CA ILE A 287 -1.71 19.85 0.06
C ILE A 287 -1.13 20.13 1.47
N ILE A 288 -1.82 19.70 2.53
CA ILE A 288 -1.37 19.87 3.91
C ILE A 288 -0.06 19.12 4.13
N TYR A 289 -0.01 17.83 3.75
CA TYR A 289 1.17 17.00 3.92
C TYR A 289 2.38 17.53 3.12
N TYR A 290 2.17 18.03 1.92
CA TYR A 290 3.24 18.67 1.15
C TYR A 290 3.79 19.91 1.87
N ASN A 291 2.92 20.76 2.44
CA ASN A 291 3.34 21.93 3.22
C ASN A 291 4.04 21.54 4.54
N TYR A 292 3.62 20.42 5.15
CA TYR A 292 4.28 19.85 6.33
C TYR A 292 5.75 19.47 6.09
N LEU A 293 6.07 19.01 4.88
CA LEU A 293 7.41 18.54 4.52
C LEU A 293 8.35 19.67 4.09
N GLN A 294 7.89 20.94 3.97
CA GLN A 294 8.73 22.09 3.59
C GLN A 294 9.36 22.77 4.80
#